data_1c47814a51060a52f6c0dbfdf56f6f63
#
_entry.id   1c47814a51060a52f6c0dbfdf56f6f63
#
_cell.length_a   1.000
_cell.length_b   1.000
_cell.length_c   1.000
_cell.angle_alpha   90.00
_cell.angle_beta   90.00
_cell.angle_gamma   90.00
#
_symmetry.space_group_name_H-M   'P 1'
#
loop_
_entity.id
_entity.type
_entity.pdbx_description
1 polymer ?
#
loop_
_entity_poly.entity_id
_entity_poly.type
_entity_poly.pdbx_seq_one_letter_code
_entity_poly.pdbx_strand_id
1 'polypeptide(L)'
;MLTRHGRDAVVAAAGALLLLTAGCGPDRRVQESAPPKSATSARESPSAPYQAEIEEGLGAAVAILIDTSGSMRENAPGDSRSKYEVARESLETMLDATDAFRAKRPDFPIKIGIFSFSSNVRTLRAIQPYDRAAIRTALQELPRPGGGTAIGEAMHEARPDLYRAGVFRKYLLVVTDGENTNGPRPERVARDIWQKSEGAVQIYFVAFDTSPEKFAFLKDVGGDVITAGTGAELRTALDGIYTGKILAEAVDAGEREPGKK
;
A
#
# COMPACT_ATOMS: atom_id res chain seq x y z
N MET A 1 60.67 4.06 30.12
CA MET A 1 60.94 5.50 30.08
C MET A 1 59.59 6.16 29.94
N LEU A 2 59.09 6.63 31.03
CA LEU A 2 59.02 8.06 31.52
C LEU A 2 58.24 8.91 30.52
N THR A 3 57.25 9.64 30.78
CA THR A 3 56.64 10.34 31.95
C THR A 3 55.62 11.26 31.39
N ARG A 4 54.42 11.34 31.90
CA ARG A 4 53.90 12.24 32.95
C ARG A 4 53.28 13.57 32.45
N HIS A 5 52.12 13.78 32.96
CA HIS A 5 51.58 14.99 33.62
C HIS A 5 51.01 16.07 32.70
N GLY A 6 49.97 16.73 33.03
CA GLY A 6 49.22 16.99 34.26
C GLY A 6 48.04 17.91 33.89
N ARG A 7 46.97 17.83 34.59
CA ARG A 7 46.52 18.68 35.72
C ARG A 7 46.10 20.11 35.36
N ASP A 8 44.90 20.31 35.63
CA ASP A 8 44.17 21.15 36.60
C ASP A 8 43.89 22.58 36.19
N ALA A 9 42.64 22.99 36.39
CA ALA A 9 42.18 23.99 37.36
C ALA A 9 40.82 24.54 36.94
N VAL A 10 39.78 24.34 37.59
CA VAL A 10 39.03 24.98 38.68
C VAL A 10 39.33 26.45 38.91
N VAL A 11 38.29 27.28 38.84
CA VAL A 11 37.99 28.47 39.66
C VAL A 11 36.61 29.00 39.20
N ALA A 12 35.54 28.96 39.86
CA ALA A 12 34.97 29.40 41.12
C ALA A 12 34.85 30.94 41.27
N ALA A 13 33.68 31.27 41.70
CA ALA A 13 33.25 32.32 42.62
C ALA A 13 32.67 33.63 42.04
N ALA A 14 31.47 33.82 42.41
CA ALA A 14 30.90 34.74 43.43
C ALA A 14 30.72 36.15 42.90
N GLY A 15 29.68 36.80 43.13
CA GLY A 15 28.77 36.98 44.19
C GLY A 15 28.11 38.35 44.14
N ALA A 16 27.09 38.51 44.86
CA ALA A 16 26.53 39.71 45.51
C ALA A 16 25.60 40.60 44.67
N LEU A 17 24.49 40.85 45.07
CA LEU A 17 23.84 41.43 46.27
C LEU A 17 22.93 42.62 45.89
N LEU A 18 21.68 42.46 46.22
CA LEU A 18 20.65 43.43 46.65
C LEU A 18 20.51 44.79 45.98
N LEU A 19 19.26 45.07 45.64
CA LEU A 19 18.51 46.19 46.24
C LEU A 19 16.99 46.02 46.02
N LEU A 20 16.29 46.06 47.12
CA LEU A 20 14.84 46.15 47.25
C LEU A 20 14.38 47.56 46.86
N THR A 21 13.31 47.63 46.06
CA THR A 21 12.39 48.77 46.14
C THR A 21 10.95 48.24 46.04
N ALA A 22 10.24 48.50 47.12
CA ALA A 22 8.82 48.27 47.21
C ALA A 22 8.08 49.30 46.33
N GLY A 23 7.20 48.81 45.45
CA GLY A 23 6.24 49.60 44.72
C GLY A 23 4.88 48.94 44.78
N CYS A 24 4.02 49.49 45.64
CA CYS A 24 2.61 49.19 45.72
C CYS A 24 1.88 49.62 44.48
N GLY A 25 1.09 48.76 43.84
CA GLY A 25 0.16 49.10 42.78
C GLY A 25 -0.75 47.94 42.41
N PRO A 26 -1.97 48.12 41.97
CA PRO A 26 -3.16 47.44 42.46
C PRO A 26 -3.51 46.13 41.74
N ASP A 27 -4.14 45.31 42.49
CA ASP A 27 -5.09 44.23 42.17
C ASP A 27 -5.26 43.89 40.67
N ARG A 28 -4.56 42.88 40.21
CA ARG A 28 -4.91 42.14 38.99
C ARG A 28 -5.52 40.81 39.41
N ARG A 29 -6.87 40.77 39.35
CA ARG A 29 -7.61 39.52 39.41
C ARG A 29 -6.92 38.46 38.53
N VAL A 30 -6.46 37.43 39.18
CA VAL A 30 -6.05 36.20 38.51
C VAL A 30 -7.32 35.61 37.86
N GLN A 31 -7.41 35.73 36.58
CA GLN A 31 -8.41 35.07 35.77
C GLN A 31 -7.99 33.61 35.69
N GLU A 32 -8.61 32.80 36.51
CA GLU A 32 -8.53 31.35 36.53
C GLU A 32 -8.92 30.87 35.11
N SER A 33 -7.91 30.48 34.34
CA SER A 33 -8.11 29.87 33.02
C SER A 33 -8.71 28.49 33.23
N ALA A 34 -9.97 28.34 32.85
CA ALA A 34 -10.65 27.06 32.77
C ALA A 34 -9.82 26.07 31.95
N PRO A 35 -9.78 24.78 32.33
CA PRO A 35 -9.07 23.76 31.54
C PRO A 35 -9.66 23.68 30.14
N PRO A 36 -8.84 23.43 29.09
CA PRO A 36 -9.34 23.29 27.76
C PRO A 36 -10.35 22.16 27.71
N LYS A 37 -11.57 22.47 27.27
CA LYS A 37 -12.60 21.49 27.01
C LYS A 37 -12.02 20.45 26.10
N SER A 38 -12.05 19.21 26.55
CA SER A 38 -11.73 18.00 25.79
C SER A 38 -12.28 18.16 24.37
N ALA A 39 -11.37 18.05 23.39
CA ALA A 39 -11.75 17.98 22.00
C ALA A 39 -12.72 16.80 21.86
N THR A 40 -13.97 17.13 21.66
CA THR A 40 -14.98 16.17 21.26
C THR A 40 -14.45 15.52 19.99
N SER A 41 -14.13 14.24 20.10
CA SER A 41 -13.87 13.38 18.96
C SER A 41 -14.98 13.64 17.94
N ALA A 42 -14.63 14.33 16.87
CA ALA A 42 -15.53 14.46 15.74
C ALA A 42 -15.85 13.02 15.31
N ARG A 43 -17.08 12.60 15.54
CA ARG A 43 -17.62 11.41 14.89
C ARG A 43 -17.47 11.68 13.40
N GLU A 44 -16.52 10.99 12.77
CA GLU A 44 -16.46 10.95 11.32
C GLU A 44 -17.85 10.54 10.85
N SER A 45 -18.53 11.46 10.17
CA SER A 45 -19.77 11.17 9.48
C SER A 45 -19.51 9.97 8.56
N PRO A 46 -20.44 9.02 8.45
CA PRO A 46 -20.28 7.93 7.49
C PRO A 46 -19.97 8.58 6.14
N SER A 47 -18.80 8.26 5.59
CA SER A 47 -18.38 8.80 4.29
C SER A 47 -19.43 8.41 3.26
N ALA A 48 -19.81 9.37 2.43
CA ALA A 48 -20.76 9.13 1.34
C ALA A 48 -20.33 7.89 0.51
N PRO A 49 -21.28 7.11 -0.02
CA PRO A 49 -20.99 6.00 -0.91
C PRO A 49 -20.07 6.42 -2.04
N TYR A 50 -19.27 5.49 -2.54
CA TYR A 50 -18.46 5.73 -3.74
C TYR A 50 -19.34 6.18 -4.89
N GLN A 51 -18.96 7.30 -5.49
CA GLN A 51 -19.51 7.73 -6.78
C GLN A 51 -18.34 7.80 -7.76
N ALA A 52 -18.50 7.15 -8.92
CA ALA A 52 -17.51 7.24 -9.97
C ALA A 52 -17.35 8.71 -10.41
N GLU A 53 -16.12 9.21 -10.36
CA GLU A 53 -15.79 10.58 -10.78
C GLU A 53 -15.91 10.75 -12.31
N ILE A 54 -15.85 9.63 -13.03
CA ILE A 54 -15.98 9.54 -14.49
C ILE A 54 -16.92 8.39 -14.86
N GLU A 55 -17.53 8.47 -16.03
CA GLU A 55 -18.35 7.38 -16.55
C GLU A 55 -17.53 6.09 -16.66
N GLU A 56 -18.04 5.03 -16.03
CA GLU A 56 -17.38 3.73 -16.02
C GLU A 56 -17.86 2.87 -17.19
N GLY A 57 -16.90 2.45 -17.99
CA GLY A 57 -17.14 1.59 -19.14
C GLY A 57 -16.63 0.16 -18.92
N LEU A 58 -16.82 -0.67 -19.93
CA LEU A 58 -16.24 -2.02 -19.97
C LEU A 58 -14.73 -1.93 -19.81
N GLY A 59 -14.14 -2.84 -19.04
CA GLY A 59 -12.69 -2.88 -18.84
C GLY A 59 -12.29 -3.37 -17.45
N ALA A 60 -10.98 -3.50 -17.26
CA ALA A 60 -10.38 -3.88 -15.99
C ALA A 60 -9.22 -2.93 -15.61
N ALA A 61 -9.17 -2.52 -14.35
CA ALA A 61 -8.05 -1.78 -13.78
C ALA A 61 -7.42 -2.60 -12.65
N VAL A 62 -6.11 -2.72 -12.66
CA VAL A 62 -5.34 -3.47 -11.68
C VAL A 62 -4.28 -2.57 -11.06
N ALA A 63 -4.36 -2.36 -9.75
CA ALA A 63 -3.27 -1.80 -8.97
C ALA A 63 -2.42 -2.95 -8.41
N ILE A 64 -1.16 -3.03 -8.81
CA ILE A 64 -0.21 -4.04 -8.33
C ILE A 64 0.69 -3.37 -7.29
N LEU A 65 0.59 -3.83 -6.05
CA LEU A 65 1.34 -3.35 -4.90
C LEU A 65 2.41 -4.37 -4.54
N ILE A 66 3.67 -3.97 -4.62
CA ILE A 66 4.81 -4.86 -4.48
C ILE A 66 5.60 -4.49 -3.23
N ASP A 67 5.72 -5.46 -2.34
CA ASP A 67 6.54 -5.34 -1.15
C ASP A 67 8.03 -5.24 -1.52
N THR A 68 8.68 -4.23 -1.00
CA THR A 68 10.11 -4.00 -1.08
C THR A 68 10.71 -3.75 0.31
N SER A 69 10.11 -4.36 1.35
CA SER A 69 10.60 -4.33 2.73
C SER A 69 11.90 -5.11 2.90
N GLY A 70 12.48 -5.05 4.09
CA GLY A 70 13.77 -5.66 4.38
C GLY A 70 13.81 -7.16 4.21
N SER A 71 12.73 -7.87 4.53
CA SER A 71 12.58 -9.33 4.41
C SER A 71 12.62 -9.81 2.96
N MET A 72 12.15 -9.02 2.02
CA MET A 72 12.20 -9.33 0.59
C MET A 72 13.63 -9.47 0.04
N ARG A 73 14.66 -9.14 0.83
CA ARG A 73 16.08 -9.35 0.51
C ARG A 73 16.53 -10.79 0.72
N GLU A 74 15.81 -11.52 1.55
CA GLU A 74 16.11 -12.92 1.84
C GLU A 74 15.91 -13.79 0.60
N ASN A 75 16.65 -14.91 0.54
CA ASN A 75 16.46 -15.85 -0.55
C ASN A 75 15.05 -16.45 -0.51
N ALA A 76 14.45 -16.59 -1.67
CA ALA A 76 13.19 -17.32 -1.78
C ALA A 76 13.43 -18.81 -1.46
N PRO A 77 12.51 -19.47 -0.74
CA PRO A 77 12.69 -20.88 -0.42
C PRO A 77 12.90 -21.74 -1.68
N GLY A 78 13.98 -22.52 -1.66
CA GLY A 78 14.36 -23.38 -2.79
C GLY A 78 14.96 -22.63 -4.00
N ASP A 79 15.29 -21.36 -3.87
CA ASP A 79 15.93 -20.53 -4.90
C ASP A 79 17.17 -19.82 -4.33
N SER A 80 18.17 -19.57 -5.17
CA SER A 80 19.35 -18.77 -4.80
C SER A 80 19.13 -17.26 -4.92
N ARG A 81 18.02 -16.85 -5.53
CA ARG A 81 17.63 -15.46 -5.73
C ARG A 81 16.79 -14.96 -4.56
N SER A 82 16.81 -13.66 -4.36
CA SER A 82 15.98 -13.02 -3.35
C SER A 82 14.48 -13.11 -3.69
N LYS A 83 13.63 -13.07 -2.67
CA LYS A 83 12.16 -12.97 -2.83
C LYS A 83 11.78 -11.82 -3.76
N TYR A 84 12.47 -10.69 -3.63
CA TYR A 84 12.30 -9.52 -4.48
C TYR A 84 12.55 -9.82 -5.97
N GLU A 85 13.67 -10.50 -6.30
CA GLU A 85 14.00 -10.84 -7.70
C GLU A 85 12.98 -11.80 -8.28
N VAL A 86 12.60 -12.80 -7.49
CA VAL A 86 11.59 -13.80 -7.87
C VAL A 86 10.21 -13.16 -8.06
N ALA A 87 9.81 -12.25 -7.17
CA ALA A 87 8.54 -11.53 -7.29
C ALA A 87 8.52 -10.64 -8.55
N ARG A 88 9.59 -9.89 -8.81
CA ARG A 88 9.69 -9.06 -10.01
C ARG A 88 9.59 -9.88 -11.30
N GLU A 89 10.34 -10.98 -11.40
CA GLU A 89 10.29 -11.87 -12.56
C GLU A 89 8.91 -12.50 -12.75
N SER A 90 8.28 -12.92 -11.65
CA SER A 90 6.93 -13.50 -11.69
C SER A 90 5.89 -12.50 -12.19
N LEU A 91 6.03 -11.21 -11.85
CA LEU A 91 5.17 -10.14 -12.36
C LEU A 91 5.45 -9.85 -13.84
N GLU A 92 6.70 -9.99 -14.30
CA GLU A 92 7.01 -9.84 -15.72
C GLU A 92 6.32 -10.92 -16.58
N THR A 93 6.15 -12.15 -16.06
CA THR A 93 5.44 -13.23 -16.78
C THR A 93 3.95 -12.95 -16.97
N MET A 94 3.32 -12.16 -16.07
CA MET A 94 1.93 -11.72 -16.23
C MET A 94 1.72 -10.87 -17.49
N LEU A 95 2.76 -10.20 -17.98
CA LEU A 95 2.67 -9.38 -19.18
C LEU A 95 2.41 -10.24 -20.42
N ASP A 96 2.93 -11.49 -20.46
CA ASP A 96 2.68 -12.41 -21.56
C ASP A 96 1.21 -12.83 -21.61
N ALA A 97 0.61 -13.09 -20.45
CA ALA A 97 -0.82 -13.39 -20.33
C ALA A 97 -1.68 -12.20 -20.75
N THR A 98 -1.27 -10.98 -20.39
CA THR A 98 -1.98 -9.75 -20.81
C THR A 98 -1.93 -9.55 -22.32
N ASP A 99 -0.77 -9.75 -22.93
CA ASP A 99 -0.62 -9.64 -24.39
C ASP A 99 -1.47 -10.69 -25.12
N ALA A 100 -1.45 -11.94 -24.64
CA ALA A 100 -2.28 -13.01 -25.20
C ALA A 100 -3.78 -12.73 -25.06
N PHE A 101 -4.21 -12.15 -23.93
CA PHE A 101 -5.59 -11.72 -23.72
C PHE A 101 -5.98 -10.60 -24.69
N ARG A 102 -5.17 -9.55 -24.81
CA ARG A 102 -5.43 -8.40 -25.67
C ARG A 102 -5.46 -8.78 -27.16
N ALA A 103 -4.64 -9.75 -27.55
CA ALA A 103 -4.70 -10.27 -28.92
C ALA A 103 -6.05 -10.91 -29.26
N LYS A 104 -6.72 -11.53 -28.27
CA LYS A 104 -8.05 -12.15 -28.41
C LYS A 104 -9.20 -11.16 -28.20
N ARG A 105 -8.98 -10.15 -27.38
CA ARG A 105 -10.00 -9.16 -26.96
C ARG A 105 -9.44 -7.73 -27.06
N PRO A 106 -9.18 -7.22 -28.26
CA PRO A 106 -8.56 -5.91 -28.47
C PRO A 106 -9.44 -4.76 -27.95
N ASP A 107 -10.75 -4.94 -27.94
CA ASP A 107 -11.73 -3.93 -27.54
C ASP A 107 -11.95 -3.90 -26.02
N PHE A 108 -11.33 -4.80 -25.26
CA PHE A 108 -11.45 -4.80 -23.80
C PHE A 108 -10.30 -4.03 -23.16
N PRO A 109 -10.55 -2.83 -22.59
CA PRO A 109 -9.50 -2.02 -22.00
C PRO A 109 -8.92 -2.68 -20.73
N ILE A 110 -7.61 -2.80 -20.69
CA ILE A 110 -6.87 -3.17 -19.48
C ILE A 110 -6.01 -1.98 -19.06
N LYS A 111 -6.11 -1.60 -17.78
CA LYS A 111 -5.31 -0.54 -17.17
C LYS A 111 -4.53 -1.12 -16.01
N ILE A 112 -3.22 -0.80 -15.92
CA ILE A 112 -2.34 -1.34 -14.87
C ILE A 112 -1.54 -0.21 -14.25
N GLY A 113 -1.53 -0.17 -12.92
CA GLY A 113 -0.64 0.66 -12.11
C GLY A 113 0.34 -0.19 -11.30
N ILE A 114 1.54 0.33 -11.07
CA ILE A 114 2.59 -0.31 -10.29
C ILE A 114 2.97 0.58 -9.12
N PHE A 115 2.87 0.03 -7.94
CA PHE A 115 3.20 0.67 -6.67
C PHE A 115 4.19 -0.21 -5.92
N SER A 116 5.19 0.37 -5.32
CA SER A 116 6.06 -0.33 -4.38
C SER A 116 5.88 0.22 -2.98
N PHE A 117 6.05 -0.63 -1.99
CA PHE A 117 6.00 -0.20 -0.59
C PHE A 117 7.07 -0.89 0.25
N SER A 118 7.57 -0.13 1.21
CA SER A 118 8.39 -0.56 2.32
C SER A 118 7.98 0.26 3.55
N SER A 119 8.86 1.03 4.18
CA SER A 119 8.43 2.04 5.18
C SER A 119 7.62 3.19 4.55
N ASN A 120 7.75 3.41 3.25
CA ASN A 120 7.04 4.42 2.47
C ASN A 120 6.51 3.79 1.18
N VAL A 121 5.53 4.45 0.58
CA VAL A 121 4.93 4.04 -0.71
C VAL A 121 5.53 4.86 -1.84
N ARG A 122 5.71 4.22 -3.00
CA ARG A 122 6.12 4.88 -4.25
C ARG A 122 5.20 4.43 -5.38
N THR A 123 4.60 5.38 -6.06
CA THR A 123 3.92 5.15 -7.32
C THR A 123 4.96 5.12 -8.43
N LEU A 124 5.26 3.93 -8.96
CA LEU A 124 6.19 3.77 -10.07
C LEU A 124 5.48 4.02 -11.40
N ARG A 125 4.21 3.63 -11.47
CA ARG A 125 3.34 3.90 -12.60
C ARG A 125 1.90 4.05 -12.09
N ALA A 126 1.27 5.19 -12.32
CA ALA A 126 -0.15 5.37 -12.07
C ALA A 126 -0.98 4.41 -12.95
N ILE A 127 -2.25 4.17 -12.60
CA ILE A 127 -3.13 3.30 -13.39
C ILE A 127 -3.42 3.97 -14.74
N GLN A 128 -2.90 3.36 -15.79
CA GLN A 128 -2.99 3.83 -17.18
C GLN A 128 -3.26 2.65 -18.11
N PRO A 129 -3.70 2.89 -19.35
CA PRO A 129 -3.84 1.84 -20.34
C PRO A 129 -2.58 0.97 -20.42
N TYR A 130 -2.81 -0.33 -20.60
CA TYR A 130 -1.71 -1.30 -20.65
C TYR A 130 -0.70 -0.93 -21.71
N ASP A 131 0.54 -0.81 -21.29
CA ASP A 131 1.74 -0.65 -22.10
C ASP A 131 2.83 -1.55 -21.50
N ARG A 132 3.18 -2.62 -22.22
CA ARG A 132 4.17 -3.61 -21.76
C ARG A 132 5.52 -2.96 -21.46
N ALA A 133 5.98 -2.07 -22.32
CA ALA A 133 7.30 -1.44 -22.16
C ALA A 133 7.34 -0.55 -20.92
N ALA A 134 6.30 0.27 -20.73
CA ALA A 134 6.19 1.15 -19.57
C ALA A 134 6.06 0.36 -18.26
N ILE A 135 5.32 -0.75 -18.24
CA ILE A 135 5.21 -1.60 -17.04
C ILE A 135 6.54 -2.28 -16.74
N ARG A 136 7.23 -2.82 -17.77
CA ARG A 136 8.56 -3.42 -17.59
C ARG A 136 9.55 -2.40 -17.02
N THR A 137 9.55 -1.17 -17.51
CA THR A 137 10.37 -0.07 -16.97
C THR A 137 10.05 0.15 -15.49
N ALA A 138 8.77 0.27 -15.13
CA ALA A 138 8.37 0.44 -13.74
C ALA A 138 8.82 -0.73 -12.84
N LEU A 139 8.76 -1.97 -13.31
CA LEU A 139 9.28 -3.14 -12.59
C LEU A 139 10.81 -3.12 -12.44
N GLN A 140 11.54 -2.55 -13.39
CA GLN A 140 12.99 -2.36 -13.30
C GLN A 140 13.39 -1.23 -12.33
N GLU A 141 12.51 -0.26 -12.15
CA GLU A 141 12.68 0.88 -11.23
C GLU A 141 12.23 0.57 -9.79
N LEU A 142 11.80 -0.66 -9.50
CA LEU A 142 11.49 -1.10 -8.14
C LEU A 142 12.67 -0.79 -7.21
N PRO A 143 12.44 -0.12 -6.07
CA PRO A 143 13.52 0.19 -5.13
C PRO A 143 14.12 -1.09 -4.55
N ARG A 144 15.40 -1.03 -4.19
CA ARG A 144 16.06 -2.13 -3.49
C ARG A 144 15.36 -2.39 -2.16
N PRO A 145 15.16 -3.67 -1.79
CA PRO A 145 14.48 -4.02 -0.57
C PRO A 145 15.12 -3.42 0.68
N GLY A 146 14.30 -2.89 1.58
CA GLY A 146 14.75 -2.34 2.86
C GLY A 146 13.63 -1.64 3.64
N GLY A 147 13.86 -1.45 4.93
CA GLY A 147 12.89 -0.80 5.81
C GLY A 147 11.76 -1.73 6.28
N GLY A 148 10.69 -1.14 6.77
CA GLY A 148 9.48 -1.82 7.25
C GLY A 148 8.49 -2.13 6.13
N THR A 149 7.23 -2.38 6.49
CA THR A 149 6.18 -2.86 5.58
C THR A 149 4.91 -2.05 5.80
N ALA A 150 4.55 -1.17 4.85
CA ALA A 150 3.42 -0.25 4.93
C ALA A 150 2.27 -0.67 3.99
N ILE A 151 1.72 -1.87 4.19
CA ILE A 151 0.66 -2.44 3.34
C ILE A 151 -0.56 -1.53 3.30
N GLY A 152 -1.05 -1.13 4.48
CA GLY A 152 -2.25 -0.31 4.57
C GLY A 152 -2.09 1.06 3.90
N GLU A 153 -0.90 1.66 3.98
CA GLU A 153 -0.60 2.91 3.27
C GLU A 153 -0.60 2.70 1.76
N ALA A 154 0.02 1.61 1.28
CA ALA A 154 0.04 1.29 -0.15
C ALA A 154 -1.37 1.09 -0.72
N MET A 155 -2.24 0.40 0.00
CA MET A 155 -3.65 0.24 -0.38
C MET A 155 -4.38 1.60 -0.41
N HIS A 156 -4.11 2.45 0.57
CA HIS A 156 -4.69 3.79 0.66
C HIS A 156 -4.26 4.68 -0.52
N GLU A 157 -2.97 4.67 -0.85
CA GLU A 157 -2.41 5.46 -1.96
C GLU A 157 -2.87 4.99 -3.35
N ALA A 158 -3.04 3.68 -3.56
CA ALA A 158 -3.50 3.14 -4.84
C ALA A 158 -5.01 3.35 -5.09
N ARG A 159 -5.80 3.53 -4.03
CA ARG A 159 -7.26 3.64 -4.10
C ARG A 159 -7.78 4.76 -5.02
N PRO A 160 -7.29 6.02 -4.93
CA PRO A 160 -7.78 7.08 -5.79
C PRO A 160 -7.60 6.79 -7.28
N ASP A 161 -6.49 6.15 -7.66
CA ASP A 161 -6.22 5.77 -9.05
C ASP A 161 -7.19 4.69 -9.54
N LEU A 162 -7.52 3.71 -8.66
CA LEU A 162 -8.55 2.71 -8.97
C LEU A 162 -9.92 3.35 -9.18
N TYR A 163 -10.31 4.30 -8.31
CA TYR A 163 -11.60 4.96 -8.41
C TYR A 163 -11.73 5.81 -9.68
N ARG A 164 -10.64 6.42 -10.12
CA ARG A 164 -10.58 7.22 -11.35
C ARG A 164 -10.28 6.43 -12.63
N ALA A 165 -10.19 5.11 -12.52
CA ALA A 165 -9.82 4.30 -13.66
C ALA A 165 -10.84 4.28 -14.83
N GLY A 166 -12.12 4.66 -14.57
CA GLY A 166 -13.16 4.71 -15.61
C GLY A 166 -13.54 3.36 -16.18
N VAL A 167 -13.43 2.30 -15.38
CA VAL A 167 -13.80 0.93 -15.75
C VAL A 167 -14.54 0.27 -14.56
N PHE A 168 -15.47 -0.64 -14.87
CA PHE A 168 -16.26 -1.31 -13.83
C PHE A 168 -15.44 -2.23 -12.94
N ARG A 169 -14.51 -2.98 -13.50
CA ARG A 169 -13.76 -3.99 -12.77
C ARG A 169 -12.48 -3.42 -12.21
N LYS A 170 -12.34 -3.44 -10.92
CA LYS A 170 -11.20 -2.87 -10.21
C LYS A 170 -10.59 -3.92 -9.29
N TYR A 171 -9.28 -4.08 -9.41
CA TYR A 171 -8.54 -5.08 -8.66
C TYR A 171 -7.35 -4.45 -7.96
N LEU A 172 -7.16 -4.83 -6.71
CA LEU A 172 -6.00 -4.48 -5.91
C LEU A 172 -5.26 -5.78 -5.59
N LEU A 173 -4.08 -5.94 -6.20
CA LEU A 173 -3.24 -7.12 -6.04
C LEU A 173 -2.01 -6.75 -5.20
N VAL A 174 -1.87 -7.37 -4.04
CA VAL A 174 -0.73 -7.16 -3.12
C VAL A 174 0.16 -8.39 -3.11
N VAL A 175 1.45 -8.21 -3.32
CA VAL A 175 2.47 -9.26 -3.16
C VAL A 175 3.36 -8.88 -1.99
N THR A 176 3.37 -9.68 -0.93
CA THR A 176 4.09 -9.40 0.32
C THR A 176 4.54 -10.68 1.01
N ASP A 177 5.65 -10.63 1.72
CA ASP A 177 6.16 -11.71 2.57
C ASP A 177 6.01 -11.43 4.07
N GLY A 178 5.36 -10.32 4.45
CA GLY A 178 5.32 -9.88 5.83
C GLY A 178 4.03 -9.23 6.30
N GLU A 179 4.03 -8.87 7.58
CA GLU A 179 2.96 -8.14 8.23
C GLU A 179 3.14 -6.63 8.07
N ASN A 180 2.03 -5.91 8.22
CA ASN A 180 2.09 -4.45 8.27
C ASN A 180 2.82 -3.97 9.53
N THR A 181 3.94 -3.28 9.37
CA THR A 181 4.73 -2.70 10.47
C THR A 181 4.64 -1.19 10.54
N ASN A 182 4.18 -0.54 9.48
CA ASN A 182 4.13 0.91 9.34
C ASN A 182 2.77 1.36 8.80
N GLY A 183 2.37 2.58 9.16
CA GLY A 183 1.16 3.21 8.63
C GLY A 183 -0.15 2.60 9.14
N PRO A 184 -1.26 2.87 8.46
CA PRO A 184 -2.58 2.40 8.86
C PRO A 184 -2.70 0.88 8.75
N ARG A 185 -3.57 0.30 9.57
CA ARG A 185 -3.83 -1.14 9.56
C ARG A 185 -4.52 -1.55 8.25
N PRO A 186 -4.01 -2.56 7.52
CA PRO A 186 -4.57 -2.97 6.24
C PRO A 186 -6.02 -3.45 6.33
N GLU A 187 -6.44 -4.04 7.47
CA GLU A 187 -7.83 -4.46 7.70
C GLU A 187 -8.80 -3.27 7.69
N ARG A 188 -8.38 -2.14 8.26
CA ARG A 188 -9.19 -0.92 8.27
C ARG A 188 -9.29 -0.35 6.86
N VAL A 189 -8.17 -0.30 6.14
CA VAL A 189 -8.14 0.25 4.77
C VAL A 189 -8.90 -0.63 3.80
N ALA A 190 -8.79 -1.96 3.90
CA ALA A 190 -9.55 -2.91 3.08
C ALA A 190 -11.05 -2.73 3.29
N ARG A 191 -11.49 -2.61 4.54
CA ARG A 191 -12.91 -2.36 4.87
C ARG A 191 -13.40 -1.02 4.32
N ASP A 192 -12.60 0.03 4.44
CA ASP A 192 -12.93 1.36 3.88
C ASP A 192 -13.06 1.30 2.36
N ILE A 193 -12.13 0.63 1.67
CA ILE A 193 -12.18 0.42 0.22
C ILE A 193 -13.46 -0.35 -0.15
N TRP A 194 -13.72 -1.47 0.51
CA TRP A 194 -14.87 -2.31 0.22
C TRP A 194 -16.21 -1.58 0.44
N GLN A 195 -16.34 -0.88 1.57
CA GLN A 195 -17.54 -0.12 1.89
C GLN A 195 -17.78 1.03 0.91
N LYS A 196 -16.71 1.81 0.61
CA LYS A 196 -16.84 2.97 -0.28
C LYS A 196 -17.03 2.61 -1.73
N SER A 197 -16.52 1.47 -2.17
CA SER A 197 -16.71 0.95 -3.52
C SER A 197 -17.94 0.05 -3.66
N GLU A 198 -18.70 -0.15 -2.58
CA GLU A 198 -19.84 -1.09 -2.55
C GLU A 198 -19.44 -2.50 -3.05
N GLY A 199 -18.20 -2.90 -2.75
CA GLY A 199 -17.65 -4.18 -3.20
C GLY A 199 -17.13 -4.21 -4.64
N ALA A 200 -17.13 -3.07 -5.35
CA ALA A 200 -16.66 -3.01 -6.74
C ALA A 200 -15.14 -3.20 -6.86
N VAL A 201 -14.37 -2.97 -5.80
CA VAL A 201 -12.93 -3.25 -5.77
C VAL A 201 -12.68 -4.60 -5.14
N GLN A 202 -12.15 -5.54 -5.94
CA GLN A 202 -11.72 -6.86 -5.46
C GLN A 202 -10.28 -6.79 -4.95
N ILE A 203 -10.01 -7.38 -3.78
CA ILE A 203 -8.70 -7.32 -3.13
C ILE A 203 -8.11 -8.72 -3.05
N TYR A 204 -6.94 -8.91 -3.65
CA TYR A 204 -6.18 -10.15 -3.65
C TYR A 204 -4.81 -9.97 -3.01
N PHE A 205 -4.44 -10.87 -2.11
CA PHE A 205 -3.10 -10.93 -1.57
C PHE A 205 -2.41 -12.23 -1.99
N VAL A 206 -1.16 -12.11 -2.39
CA VAL A 206 -0.24 -13.26 -2.48
C VAL A 206 0.69 -13.20 -1.27
N ALA A 207 0.47 -14.13 -0.35
CA ALA A 207 1.29 -14.34 0.84
C ALA A 207 2.53 -15.17 0.43
N PHE A 208 3.64 -14.50 0.14
CA PHE A 208 4.87 -15.14 -0.32
C PHE A 208 5.75 -15.48 0.87
N ASP A 209 6.02 -16.79 1.07
CA ASP A 209 6.83 -17.28 2.21
C ASP A 209 6.38 -16.73 3.57
N THR A 210 5.06 -16.61 3.74
CA THR A 210 4.43 -16.13 4.98
C THR A 210 3.06 -16.77 5.18
N SER A 211 2.58 -16.74 6.43
CA SER A 211 1.31 -17.33 6.79
C SER A 211 0.11 -16.52 6.26
N PRO A 212 -0.87 -17.16 5.58
CA PRO A 212 -2.08 -16.50 5.07
C PRO A 212 -3.00 -16.02 6.19
N GLU A 213 -2.91 -16.58 7.40
CA GLU A 213 -3.72 -16.19 8.55
C GLU A 213 -3.54 -14.71 8.91
N LYS A 214 -2.36 -14.14 8.62
CA LYS A 214 -2.06 -12.72 8.80
C LYS A 214 -3.00 -11.81 8.00
N PHE A 215 -3.58 -12.33 6.92
CA PHE A 215 -4.45 -11.61 6.00
C PHE A 215 -5.90 -12.14 6.01
N ALA A 216 -6.28 -12.89 7.05
CA ALA A 216 -7.62 -13.49 7.19
C ALA A 216 -8.75 -12.44 7.12
N PHE A 217 -8.47 -11.17 7.44
CA PHE A 217 -9.42 -10.07 7.36
C PHE A 217 -9.96 -9.83 5.94
N LEU A 218 -9.28 -10.32 4.91
CA LEU A 218 -9.75 -10.16 3.52
C LEU A 218 -11.07 -10.90 3.28
N LYS A 219 -11.37 -11.97 4.01
CA LYS A 219 -12.64 -12.68 3.93
C LYS A 219 -13.83 -11.78 4.29
N ASP A 220 -13.62 -10.84 5.20
CA ASP A 220 -14.67 -9.90 5.65
C ASP A 220 -15.04 -8.86 4.59
N VAL A 221 -14.21 -8.71 3.56
CA VAL A 221 -14.38 -7.75 2.47
C VAL A 221 -14.46 -8.42 1.09
N GLY A 222 -14.79 -9.71 1.07
CA GLY A 222 -14.89 -10.48 -0.18
C GLY A 222 -13.59 -10.65 -0.94
N GLY A 223 -12.45 -10.37 -0.29
CA GLY A 223 -11.12 -10.57 -0.85
C GLY A 223 -10.61 -11.99 -0.63
N ASP A 224 -9.44 -12.28 -1.21
CA ASP A 224 -8.84 -13.61 -1.14
C ASP A 224 -7.33 -13.56 -0.90
N VAL A 225 -6.80 -14.60 -0.26
CA VAL A 225 -5.37 -14.77 0.03
C VAL A 225 -4.90 -16.06 -0.62
N ILE A 226 -3.89 -15.98 -1.47
CA ILE A 226 -3.24 -17.13 -2.06
C ILE A 226 -1.83 -17.25 -1.48
N THR A 227 -1.47 -18.45 -1.03
CA THR A 227 -0.13 -18.72 -0.50
C THR A 227 0.83 -19.12 -1.60
N ALA A 228 2.09 -18.74 -1.42
CA ALA A 228 3.20 -19.18 -2.24
C ALA A 228 4.43 -19.39 -1.35
N GLY A 229 4.81 -20.63 -1.11
CA GLY A 229 5.99 -20.98 -0.30
C GLY A 229 7.28 -21.01 -1.11
N THR A 230 7.20 -21.00 -2.44
CA THR A 230 8.34 -21.03 -3.36
C THR A 230 8.14 -20.06 -4.52
N GLY A 231 9.23 -19.76 -5.25
CA GLY A 231 9.14 -18.91 -6.44
C GLY A 231 8.28 -19.52 -7.57
N ALA A 232 8.23 -20.85 -7.68
CA ALA A 232 7.37 -21.54 -8.64
C ALA A 232 5.90 -21.40 -8.25
N GLU A 233 5.59 -21.54 -6.96
CA GLU A 233 4.24 -21.32 -6.43
C GLU A 233 3.80 -19.86 -6.55
N LEU A 234 4.73 -18.90 -6.36
CA LEU A 234 4.44 -17.48 -6.57
C LEU A 234 3.99 -17.21 -8.01
N ARG A 235 4.70 -17.74 -9.00
CA ARG A 235 4.30 -17.63 -10.41
C ARG A 235 2.91 -18.23 -10.65
N THR A 236 2.68 -19.44 -10.12
CA THR A 236 1.38 -20.14 -10.24
C THR A 236 0.26 -19.34 -9.55
N ALA A 237 0.50 -18.80 -8.37
CA ALA A 237 -0.47 -17.99 -7.63
C ALA A 237 -0.83 -16.71 -8.40
N LEU A 238 0.17 -16.00 -8.90
CA LEU A 238 -0.03 -14.79 -9.69
C LEU A 238 -0.77 -15.08 -11.00
N ASP A 239 -0.39 -16.14 -11.73
CA ASP A 239 -1.09 -16.56 -12.94
C ASP A 239 -2.55 -16.94 -12.63
N GLY A 240 -2.77 -17.71 -11.57
CA GLY A 240 -4.11 -18.12 -11.13
C GLY A 240 -5.03 -16.96 -10.78
N ILE A 241 -4.51 -15.92 -10.11
CA ILE A 241 -5.28 -14.69 -9.84
C ILE A 241 -5.49 -13.91 -11.13
N TYR A 242 -4.42 -13.64 -11.84
CA TYR A 242 -4.44 -12.73 -12.97
C TYR A 242 -5.22 -13.30 -14.15
N THR A 243 -4.87 -14.50 -14.59
CA THR A 243 -5.51 -15.17 -15.73
C THR A 243 -6.84 -15.80 -15.33
N GLY A 244 -6.87 -16.50 -14.18
CA GLY A 244 -8.03 -17.28 -13.75
C GLY A 244 -9.14 -16.45 -13.09
N LYS A 245 -8.85 -15.25 -12.55
CA LYS A 245 -9.86 -14.37 -11.95
C LYS A 245 -9.98 -13.05 -12.72
N ILE A 246 -8.92 -12.26 -12.79
CA ILE A 246 -8.97 -10.90 -13.37
C ILE A 246 -9.31 -10.93 -14.86
N LEU A 247 -8.57 -11.71 -15.67
CA LEU A 247 -8.82 -11.79 -17.09
C LEU A 247 -10.02 -12.68 -17.45
N ALA A 248 -10.29 -13.75 -16.68
CA ALA A 248 -11.45 -14.63 -16.94
C ALA A 248 -12.77 -13.89 -16.73
N GLU A 249 -12.90 -13.12 -15.65
CA GLU A 249 -14.10 -12.30 -15.42
C GLU A 249 -14.32 -11.26 -16.53
N ALA A 250 -13.25 -10.84 -17.19
CA ALA A 250 -13.32 -9.96 -18.34
C ALA A 250 -13.96 -10.66 -19.58
N VAL A 251 -13.86 -11.99 -19.67
CA VAL A 251 -14.50 -12.78 -20.74
C VAL A 251 -16.00 -12.86 -20.54
N ASP A 252 -16.45 -13.21 -19.29
CA ASP A 252 -17.86 -13.41 -18.97
C ASP A 252 -18.73 -12.17 -19.17
N ALA A 253 -18.14 -10.98 -19.04
CA ALA A 253 -18.86 -9.72 -19.25
C ALA A 253 -19.20 -9.46 -20.72
N GLY A 254 -18.42 -9.99 -21.64
CA GLY A 254 -18.64 -9.81 -23.09
C GLY A 254 -19.65 -10.78 -23.70
N GLU A 255 -19.95 -11.90 -23.01
CA GLU A 255 -20.90 -12.92 -23.48
C GLU A 255 -22.34 -12.68 -23.01
N ARG A 256 -22.56 -11.78 -22.06
CA ARG A 256 -23.89 -11.34 -21.65
C ARG A 256 -24.35 -10.13 -22.47
N GLU A 257 -24.48 -10.26 -23.77
CA GLU A 257 -25.26 -9.32 -24.54
C GLU A 257 -26.72 -9.37 -24.08
N PRO A 258 -27.40 -8.23 -23.81
CA PRO A 258 -28.80 -8.23 -23.51
C PRO A 258 -29.55 -8.80 -24.73
N GLY A 259 -30.25 -9.91 -24.50
CA GLY A 259 -30.92 -10.69 -25.51
C GLY A 259 -31.70 -9.84 -26.51
N LYS A 260 -31.51 -10.16 -27.76
CA LYS A 260 -32.48 -9.88 -28.81
C LYS A 260 -33.88 -10.33 -28.36
N LYS A 261 -34.76 -9.36 -28.09
CA LYS A 261 -36.19 -9.55 -28.12
C LYS A 261 -36.70 -9.18 -29.49
#